data_e9203664436ec462d888e87f96bdeb22
#
_entry.id   e9203664436ec462d888e87f96bdeb22
#
_cell.length_a   1.000
_cell.length_b   1.000
_cell.length_c   1.000
_cell.angle_alpha   90.00
_cell.angle_beta   90.00
_cell.angle_gamma   90.00
#
_symmetry.space_group_name_H-M   'P 1'
#
loop_
_entity.id
_entity.type
_entity.pdbx_description
1 polymer ?
#
loop_
_entity_poly.entity_id
_entity_poly.type
_entity_poly.pdbx_seq_one_letter_code
_entity_poly.pdbx_strand_id
1 'polypeptide(L)'
;MAGASDYVRVPSVEYGEREIDLKYGTEKMKDSEGGERTSDGSAGLGYGATTWWFTEAYLKWKKEGGEKTKYDAFEWENKFQLTEPNKYPVDVGFFIEVERPQERAEGYEWAFGPLFQFDTGPIRWNVNPVLEKVTGSKEEGPHPLELGYQLQVAYRLSNGMDIGLQVFGDLGKWNEWAPHNEQEHRIGPAIFGKVKVGEGRQAIKYNAAFLWGQTNATPQHTFRVQAEYEF
;
A
#
# COMPACT_ATOMS: atom_id res chain seq x y z
N MET A 1 5.77 -5.15 -7.78
CA MET A 1 6.37 -5.65 -6.48
C MET A 1 6.01 -4.69 -5.37
N ALA A 2 5.58 -5.21 -4.22
CA ALA A 2 5.24 -4.39 -3.06
C ALA A 2 6.49 -3.66 -2.53
N GLY A 3 6.51 -2.33 -2.57
CA GLY A 3 7.60 -1.49 -2.04
C GLY A 3 7.62 -1.46 -0.51
N ALA A 4 8.72 -0.94 0.07
CA ALA A 4 8.84 -0.84 1.53
C ALA A 4 7.79 0.10 2.15
N SER A 5 7.32 1.10 1.42
CA SER A 5 6.31 2.08 1.84
C SER A 5 4.87 1.69 1.52
N ASP A 6 4.61 0.51 0.96
CA ASP A 6 3.27 0.04 0.62
C ASP A 6 2.33 0.02 1.83
N TYR A 7 1.06 0.22 1.58
CA TYR A 7 0.01 0.29 2.59
C TYR A 7 -1.22 -0.51 2.19
N VAL A 8 -2.06 -0.82 3.16
CA VAL A 8 -3.31 -1.54 2.91
C VAL A 8 -4.42 -0.54 2.62
N ARG A 9 -4.95 -0.58 1.42
CA ARG A 9 -6.03 0.29 0.96
C ARG A 9 -7.36 -0.08 1.61
N VAL A 10 -8.20 0.92 1.84
CA VAL A 10 -9.55 0.74 2.39
C VAL A 10 -10.61 1.16 1.35
N PRO A 11 -11.80 0.50 1.31
CA PRO A 11 -12.81 0.76 0.27
C PRO A 11 -13.58 2.05 0.45
N SER A 12 -13.55 2.69 1.63
CA SER A 12 -14.35 3.86 1.94
C SER A 12 -13.84 5.14 1.29
N VAL A 13 -14.78 6.02 0.94
CA VAL A 13 -14.55 7.35 0.38
C VAL A 13 -15.39 8.36 1.15
N GLU A 14 -14.82 9.51 1.49
CA GLU A 14 -15.54 10.64 2.09
C GLU A 14 -15.58 11.81 1.12
N TYR A 15 -16.79 12.28 0.77
CA TYR A 15 -16.95 13.42 -0.14
C TYR A 15 -16.40 14.72 0.45
N GLY A 16 -15.59 15.42 -0.33
CA GLY A 16 -14.96 16.68 0.05
C GLY A 16 -13.78 16.54 1.00
N GLU A 17 -13.38 15.31 1.35
CA GLU A 17 -12.13 15.04 2.06
C GLU A 17 -10.96 15.57 1.24
N ARG A 18 -10.05 16.23 1.90
CA ARG A 18 -8.75 16.64 1.36
C ARG A 18 -7.69 16.11 2.28
N GLU A 19 -6.66 15.53 1.73
CA GLU A 19 -5.59 15.00 2.55
C GLU A 19 -4.20 15.25 1.96
N ILE A 20 -3.25 15.33 2.86
CA ILE A 20 -1.83 15.24 2.57
C ILE A 20 -1.39 13.90 3.13
N ASP A 21 -0.91 13.01 2.28
CA ASP A 21 -0.41 11.71 2.69
C ASP A 21 1.12 11.63 2.57
N LEU A 22 1.77 11.15 3.62
CA LEU A 22 3.20 10.93 3.69
C LEU A 22 3.46 9.48 4.03
N LYS A 23 4.21 8.79 3.17
CA LYS A 23 4.61 7.39 3.37
C LYS A 23 6.13 7.31 3.41
N TYR A 24 6.63 6.43 4.26
CA TYR A 24 8.04 6.08 4.31
C TYR A 24 8.20 4.60 4.66
N GLY A 25 9.09 3.94 3.96
CA GLY A 25 9.48 2.57 4.24
C GLY A 25 10.99 2.38 4.16
N THR A 26 11.48 1.39 4.88
CA THR A 26 12.86 0.92 4.76
C THR A 26 12.89 -0.58 4.93
N GLU A 27 13.64 -1.24 4.08
CA GLU A 27 13.80 -2.69 4.13
C GLU A 27 15.29 -3.07 4.14
N LYS A 28 15.57 -4.16 4.81
CA LYS A 28 16.90 -4.77 4.83
C LYS A 28 16.84 -6.07 4.04
N MET A 29 17.64 -6.15 2.99
CA MET A 29 17.84 -7.39 2.25
C MET A 29 18.51 -8.43 3.13
N LYS A 30 18.39 -9.71 2.78
CA LYS A 30 19.07 -10.79 3.51
C LYS A 30 20.57 -10.66 3.39
N ASP A 31 21.29 -11.12 4.41
CA ASP A 31 22.77 -11.09 4.41
C ASP A 31 23.35 -11.94 3.27
N SER A 32 22.64 -12.99 2.81
CA SER A 32 22.95 -13.78 1.62
C SER A 32 22.89 -12.99 0.30
N GLU A 33 22.18 -11.85 0.30
CA GLU A 33 22.00 -10.94 -0.84
C GLU A 33 22.75 -9.61 -0.63
N GLY A 34 23.77 -9.62 0.22
CA GLY A 34 24.59 -8.45 0.52
C GLY A 34 24.13 -7.61 1.72
N GLY A 35 22.97 -7.89 2.29
CA GLY A 35 22.46 -7.22 3.50
C GLY A 35 22.19 -5.72 3.34
N GLU A 36 22.11 -5.22 2.12
CA GLU A 36 21.89 -3.80 1.83
C GLU A 36 20.54 -3.33 2.34
N ARG A 37 20.45 -2.03 2.60
CA ARG A 37 19.23 -1.39 3.03
C ARG A 37 18.73 -0.45 1.94
N THR A 38 17.46 -0.62 1.56
CA THR A 38 16.76 0.32 0.69
C THR A 38 15.73 1.11 1.49
N SER A 39 15.36 2.27 1.01
CA SER A 39 14.30 3.10 1.59
C SER A 39 13.56 3.80 0.48
N ASP A 40 12.27 3.84 0.58
CA ASP A 40 11.38 4.56 -0.31
C ASP A 40 10.39 5.42 0.50
N GLY A 41 9.81 6.37 -0.16
CA GLY A 41 8.81 7.23 0.44
C GLY A 41 8.04 7.99 -0.62
N SER A 42 6.89 8.52 -0.22
CA SER A 42 6.06 9.34 -1.08
C SER A 42 5.39 10.47 -0.32
N ALA A 43 5.03 11.51 -1.04
CA ALA A 43 4.15 12.58 -0.58
C ALA A 43 3.02 12.74 -1.59
N GLY A 44 1.79 12.67 -1.13
CA GLY A 44 0.58 12.72 -1.92
C GLY A 44 -0.38 13.81 -1.52
N LEU A 45 -1.24 14.16 -2.47
CA LEU A 45 -2.40 15.03 -2.28
C LEU A 45 -3.64 14.29 -2.75
N GLY A 46 -4.59 14.09 -1.84
CA GLY A 46 -5.83 13.37 -2.07
C GLY A 46 -7.07 14.26 -2.01
N TYR A 47 -8.10 13.87 -2.77
CA TYR A 47 -9.38 14.56 -2.82
C TYR A 47 -10.55 13.59 -3.05
N GLY A 48 -11.52 13.62 -2.13
CA GLY A 48 -12.82 12.96 -2.28
C GLY A 48 -13.73 13.72 -3.24
N ALA A 49 -13.64 13.43 -4.54
CA ALA A 49 -14.32 14.17 -5.60
C ALA A 49 -15.83 13.94 -5.61
N THR A 50 -16.29 12.77 -5.21
CA THR A 50 -17.71 12.43 -5.03
C THR A 50 -17.89 11.55 -3.78
N THR A 51 -19.10 11.11 -3.50
CA THR A 51 -19.39 10.17 -2.40
C THR A 51 -18.87 8.74 -2.66
N TRP A 52 -18.37 8.47 -3.86
CA TRP A 52 -17.94 7.14 -4.29
C TRP A 52 -16.59 7.14 -5.04
N TRP A 53 -15.97 8.30 -5.26
CA TRP A 53 -14.69 8.43 -5.96
C TRP A 53 -13.74 9.33 -5.19
N PHE A 54 -12.58 8.78 -4.88
CA PHE A 54 -11.43 9.47 -4.32
C PHE A 54 -10.27 9.38 -5.29
N THR A 55 -9.50 10.44 -5.45
CA THR A 55 -8.34 10.49 -6.33
C THR A 55 -7.14 11.09 -5.62
N GLU A 56 -5.97 10.56 -5.86
CA GLU A 56 -4.74 10.95 -5.19
C GLU A 56 -3.55 10.90 -6.13
N ALA A 57 -2.63 11.86 -5.98
CA ALA A 57 -1.41 11.94 -6.78
C ALA A 57 -0.21 12.02 -5.86
N TYR A 58 0.82 11.20 -6.13
CA TYR A 58 2.04 11.11 -5.34
C TYR A 58 3.29 11.45 -6.14
N LEU A 59 4.25 12.06 -5.44
CA LEU A 59 5.65 12.08 -5.83
C LEU A 59 6.39 11.04 -4.98
N LYS A 60 7.14 10.15 -5.63
CA LYS A 60 7.87 9.06 -4.99
C LYS A 60 9.37 9.30 -5.09
N TRP A 61 10.09 8.84 -4.10
CA TRP A 61 11.56 8.86 -4.07
C TRP A 61 12.09 7.56 -3.47
N LYS A 62 13.29 7.20 -3.90
CA LYS A 62 13.98 5.98 -3.49
C LYS A 62 15.42 6.25 -3.10
N LYS A 63 15.93 5.43 -2.20
CA LYS A 63 17.33 5.41 -1.82
C LYS A 63 17.80 3.97 -1.71
N GLU A 64 18.79 3.60 -2.48
CA GLU A 64 19.41 2.28 -2.50
C GLU A 64 20.78 2.32 -1.82
N GLY A 65 21.02 1.41 -0.87
CA GLY A 65 22.30 1.27 -0.18
C GLY A 65 22.85 2.60 0.36
N GLY A 66 24.10 2.88 0.03
CA GLY A 66 24.80 4.11 0.37
C GLY A 66 24.55 5.30 -0.56
N GLU A 67 23.68 5.16 -1.56
CA GLU A 67 23.40 6.22 -2.54
C GLU A 67 22.62 7.39 -1.92
N LYS A 68 22.54 8.49 -2.69
CA LYS A 68 21.66 9.62 -2.35
C LYS A 68 20.22 9.30 -2.71
N THR A 69 19.28 9.84 -1.95
CA THR A 69 17.86 9.81 -2.31
C THR A 69 17.63 10.46 -3.67
N LYS A 70 16.89 9.78 -4.53
CA LYS A 70 16.55 10.20 -5.90
C LYS A 70 15.03 10.26 -6.04
N TYR A 71 14.55 11.12 -6.92
CA TYR A 71 13.18 11.06 -7.41
C TYR A 71 13.02 9.74 -8.18
N ASP A 72 11.93 9.04 -7.92
CA ASP A 72 11.68 7.71 -8.44
C ASP A 72 10.53 7.71 -9.45
N ALA A 73 9.34 8.14 -9.02
CA ALA A 73 8.16 8.07 -9.86
C ALA A 73 7.10 9.13 -9.52
N PHE A 74 6.19 9.33 -10.46
CA PHE A 74 4.89 9.94 -10.24
C PHE A 74 3.82 8.85 -10.26
N GLU A 75 2.95 8.84 -9.27
CA GLU A 75 1.85 7.89 -9.14
C GLU A 75 0.51 8.63 -9.10
N TRP A 76 -0.50 8.07 -9.73
CA TRP A 76 -1.88 8.55 -9.70
C TRP A 76 -2.80 7.39 -9.35
N GLU A 77 -3.39 7.45 -8.16
CA GLU A 77 -4.34 6.47 -7.65
C GLU A 77 -5.78 6.99 -7.75
N ASN A 78 -6.70 6.09 -8.07
CA ASN A 78 -8.13 6.32 -8.01
C ASN A 78 -8.79 5.18 -7.25
N LYS A 79 -9.62 5.53 -6.29
CA LYS A 79 -10.37 4.61 -5.46
C LYS A 79 -11.87 4.84 -5.64
N PHE A 80 -12.60 3.76 -5.82
CA PHE A 80 -14.04 3.77 -6.04
C PHE A 80 -14.73 2.94 -4.95
N GLN A 81 -15.61 3.58 -4.19
CA GLN A 81 -16.48 2.91 -3.23
C GLN A 81 -17.68 2.32 -3.97
N LEU A 82 -17.87 1.01 -3.90
CA LEU A 82 -18.93 0.29 -4.62
C LEU A 82 -20.14 -0.01 -3.74
N THR A 83 -19.97 -0.04 -2.42
CA THR A 83 -21.05 -0.24 -1.46
C THR A 83 -21.13 0.90 -0.46
N GLU A 84 -22.32 1.19 0.06
CA GLU A 84 -22.46 2.12 1.19
C GLU A 84 -21.80 1.52 2.44
N PRO A 85 -20.93 2.27 3.16
CA PRO A 85 -20.20 1.75 4.31
C PRO A 85 -21.14 1.18 5.40
N ASN A 86 -20.80 0.00 5.88
CA ASN A 86 -21.55 -0.73 6.93
C ASN A 86 -23.01 -1.07 6.60
N LYS A 87 -23.45 -0.94 5.35
CA LYS A 87 -24.79 -1.31 4.91
C LYS A 87 -24.91 -2.81 4.63
N TYR A 88 -23.84 -3.43 4.21
CA TYR A 88 -23.72 -4.85 3.89
C TYR A 88 -22.72 -5.52 4.81
N PRO A 89 -22.74 -6.85 4.91
CA PRO A 89 -21.73 -7.58 5.71
C PRO A 89 -20.29 -7.34 5.30
N VAL A 90 -20.07 -6.92 4.05
CA VAL A 90 -18.76 -6.60 3.49
C VAL A 90 -18.86 -5.27 2.74
N ASP A 91 -18.01 -4.33 3.07
CA ASP A 91 -17.82 -3.12 2.28
C ASP A 91 -16.90 -3.44 1.12
N VAL A 92 -17.27 -3.03 -0.08
CA VAL A 92 -16.56 -3.32 -1.33
C VAL A 92 -16.16 -2.02 -2.01
N GLY A 93 -14.92 -1.96 -2.44
CA GLY A 93 -14.38 -0.92 -3.29
C GLY A 93 -13.57 -1.51 -4.45
N PHE A 94 -13.05 -0.63 -5.27
CA PHE A 94 -12.11 -0.94 -6.33
C PHE A 94 -11.07 0.18 -6.41
N PHE A 95 -9.83 -0.17 -6.69
CA PHE A 95 -8.81 0.83 -6.97
C PHE A 95 -8.13 0.57 -8.31
N ILE A 96 -7.61 1.62 -8.88
CA ILE A 96 -6.70 1.60 -10.03
C ILE A 96 -5.65 2.68 -9.83
N GLU A 97 -4.41 2.32 -10.05
CA GLU A 97 -3.23 3.15 -9.90
C GLU A 97 -2.40 3.04 -11.17
N VAL A 98 -1.80 4.13 -11.55
CA VAL A 98 -0.77 4.17 -12.59
C VAL A 98 0.46 4.88 -12.05
N GLU A 99 1.58 4.20 -12.10
CA GLU A 99 2.88 4.77 -11.79
C GLU A 99 3.65 5.03 -13.07
N ARG A 100 4.29 6.19 -13.11
CA ARG A 100 5.20 6.60 -14.18
C ARG A 100 6.60 6.77 -13.58
N PRO A 101 7.48 5.79 -13.75
CA PRO A 101 8.87 5.87 -13.30
C PRO A 101 9.63 7.05 -13.95
N GLN A 102 10.64 7.55 -13.24
CA GLN A 102 11.58 8.55 -13.76
C GLN A 102 12.38 7.98 -14.94
N GLU A 103 12.79 6.71 -14.83
CA GLU A 103 13.43 5.97 -15.90
C GLU A 103 12.35 5.47 -16.89
N ARG A 104 12.24 6.17 -18.01
CA ARG A 104 11.17 5.89 -19.00
C ARG A 104 11.30 4.55 -19.71
N ALA A 105 12.43 3.89 -19.61
CA ALA A 105 12.62 2.57 -20.18
C ALA A 105 11.82 1.50 -19.45
N GLU A 106 11.56 1.71 -18.15
CA GLU A 106 10.74 0.81 -17.30
C GLU A 106 9.28 0.73 -17.74
N GLY A 107 8.74 1.78 -18.39
CA GLY A 107 7.36 1.83 -18.86
C GLY A 107 6.40 2.47 -17.85
N TYR A 108 5.13 2.05 -17.88
CA TYR A 108 4.11 2.42 -16.91
C TYR A 108 3.71 1.20 -16.11
N GLU A 109 3.69 1.33 -14.79
CA GLU A 109 3.21 0.29 -13.89
C GLU A 109 1.74 0.57 -13.55
N TRP A 110 0.90 -0.44 -13.71
CA TRP A 110 -0.51 -0.39 -13.37
C TRP A 110 -0.77 -1.34 -12.23
N ALA A 111 -1.41 -0.87 -11.16
CA ALA A 111 -1.93 -1.72 -10.11
C ALA A 111 -3.44 -1.51 -9.98
N PHE A 112 -4.21 -2.58 -9.84
CA PHE A 112 -5.66 -2.49 -9.69
C PHE A 112 -6.21 -3.74 -8.99
N GLY A 113 -7.38 -3.57 -8.37
CA GLY A 113 -8.04 -4.70 -7.74
C GLY A 113 -9.23 -4.31 -6.88
N PRO A 114 -10.01 -5.30 -6.44
CA PRO A 114 -11.08 -5.10 -5.48
C PRO A 114 -10.54 -4.86 -4.08
N LEU A 115 -11.27 -4.06 -3.32
CA LEU A 115 -11.02 -3.78 -1.91
C LEU A 115 -12.16 -4.33 -1.08
N PHE A 116 -11.85 -5.13 -0.07
CA PHE A 116 -12.85 -5.70 0.83
C PHE A 116 -12.55 -5.29 2.26
N GLN A 117 -13.59 -4.85 2.98
CA GLN A 117 -13.52 -4.57 4.41
C GLN A 117 -14.73 -5.15 5.11
N PHE A 118 -14.53 -5.80 6.24
CA PHE A 118 -15.61 -6.30 7.09
C PHE A 118 -15.19 -6.35 8.56
N ASP A 119 -16.18 -6.33 9.44
CA ASP A 119 -15.96 -6.35 10.88
C ASP A 119 -16.49 -7.65 11.50
N THR A 120 -15.70 -8.24 12.39
CA THR A 120 -16.12 -9.37 13.25
C THR A 120 -15.96 -8.97 14.71
N GLY A 121 -17.01 -8.39 15.28
CA GLY A 121 -16.94 -7.77 16.62
C GLY A 121 -15.97 -6.60 16.65
N PRO A 122 -14.95 -6.60 17.53
CA PRO A 122 -13.96 -5.53 17.60
C PRO A 122 -12.87 -5.62 16.53
N ILE A 123 -12.87 -6.67 15.72
CA ILE A 123 -11.81 -6.92 14.71
C ILE A 123 -12.27 -6.44 13.35
N ARG A 124 -11.46 -5.60 12.72
CA ARG A 124 -11.59 -5.16 11.32
C ARG A 124 -10.64 -5.92 10.44
N TRP A 125 -11.16 -6.37 9.31
CA TRP A 125 -10.44 -7.07 8.27
C TRP A 125 -10.42 -6.24 7.00
N ASN A 126 -9.26 -6.14 6.35
CA ASN A 126 -9.12 -5.66 4.99
C ASN A 126 -8.44 -6.75 4.17
N VAL A 127 -8.97 -7.03 2.98
CA VAL A 127 -8.49 -8.09 2.08
C VAL A 127 -8.50 -7.55 0.66
N ASN A 128 -7.33 -7.35 0.07
CA ASN A 128 -7.17 -6.72 -1.23
C ASN A 128 -6.31 -7.61 -2.14
N PRO A 129 -6.89 -8.38 -3.07
CA PRO A 129 -6.14 -8.90 -4.20
C PRO A 129 -5.69 -7.74 -5.10
N VAL A 130 -4.44 -7.77 -5.53
CA VAL A 130 -3.82 -6.73 -6.36
C VAL A 130 -3.31 -7.37 -7.64
N LEU A 131 -3.72 -6.83 -8.77
CA LEU A 131 -3.18 -7.20 -10.08
C LEU A 131 -2.24 -6.11 -10.55
N GLU A 132 -1.05 -6.48 -10.98
CA GLU A 132 0.00 -5.57 -11.44
C GLU A 132 0.38 -5.85 -12.89
N LYS A 133 0.61 -4.80 -13.68
CA LYS A 133 0.94 -4.88 -15.10
C LYS A 133 1.85 -3.75 -15.54
N VAL A 134 3.01 -4.08 -16.06
CA VAL A 134 3.87 -3.13 -16.77
C VAL A 134 3.48 -3.03 -18.24
N THR A 135 3.42 -1.82 -18.77
CA THR A 135 3.11 -1.54 -20.17
C THR A 135 4.08 -0.50 -20.76
N GLY A 136 4.43 -0.67 -22.03
CA GLY A 136 5.31 0.27 -22.73
C GLY A 136 6.76 0.26 -22.27
N SER A 137 7.18 -0.75 -21.52
CA SER A 137 8.58 -0.99 -21.17
C SER A 137 9.41 -1.26 -22.43
N LYS A 138 10.64 -0.76 -22.41
CA LYS A 138 11.67 -1.05 -23.42
C LYS A 138 12.68 -2.09 -22.93
N GLU A 139 12.49 -2.57 -21.71
CA GLU A 139 13.31 -3.66 -21.16
C GLU A 139 12.99 -4.97 -21.86
N GLU A 140 14.01 -5.80 -22.06
CA GLU A 140 13.86 -7.10 -22.69
C GLU A 140 13.15 -8.08 -21.74
N GLY A 141 12.16 -8.80 -22.26
CA GLY A 141 11.50 -9.86 -21.52
C GLY A 141 9.97 -9.71 -21.47
N PRO A 142 9.29 -10.73 -20.98
CA PRO A 142 7.86 -10.67 -20.79
C PRO A 142 7.50 -9.85 -19.53
N HIS A 143 6.49 -9.00 -19.64
CA HIS A 143 5.87 -8.34 -18.50
C HIS A 143 4.49 -8.97 -18.28
N PRO A 144 4.38 -10.10 -17.58
CA PRO A 144 3.09 -10.77 -17.35
C PRO A 144 2.17 -9.90 -16.48
N LEU A 145 0.90 -10.27 -16.43
CA LEU A 145 0.02 -9.80 -15.36
C LEU A 145 0.37 -10.58 -14.09
N GLU A 146 0.66 -9.87 -13.02
CA GLU A 146 1.08 -10.44 -11.74
C GLU A 146 -0.02 -10.32 -10.69
N LEU A 147 -0.01 -11.18 -9.71
CA LEU A 147 -0.98 -11.21 -8.62
C LEU A 147 -0.28 -11.05 -7.29
N GLY A 148 -0.59 -9.96 -6.62
CA GLY A 148 -0.23 -9.71 -5.23
C GLY A 148 -1.44 -9.69 -4.31
N TYR A 149 -1.21 -9.45 -3.03
CA TYR A 149 -2.27 -9.26 -2.05
C TYR A 149 -1.83 -8.40 -0.88
N GLN A 150 -2.82 -7.72 -0.29
CA GLN A 150 -2.68 -6.95 0.93
C GLN A 150 -3.73 -7.43 1.93
N LEU A 151 -3.32 -7.74 3.15
CA LEU A 151 -4.22 -8.12 4.24
C LEU A 151 -3.92 -7.27 5.47
N GLN A 152 -4.98 -6.86 6.16
CA GLN A 152 -4.87 -6.19 7.44
C GLN A 152 -5.91 -6.73 8.40
N VAL A 153 -5.48 -6.98 9.63
CA VAL A 153 -6.33 -7.32 10.76
C VAL A 153 -6.08 -6.31 11.85
N ALA A 154 -7.08 -5.54 12.23
CA ALA A 154 -6.97 -4.51 13.27
C ALA A 154 -7.96 -4.78 14.40
N TYR A 155 -7.48 -4.86 15.63
CA TYR A 155 -8.30 -4.92 16.83
C TYR A 155 -8.51 -3.50 17.36
N ARG A 156 -9.77 -3.06 17.42
CA ARG A 156 -10.15 -1.73 17.87
C ARG A 156 -10.08 -1.62 19.39
N LEU A 157 -9.22 -0.75 19.89
CA LEU A 157 -9.11 -0.42 21.30
C LEU A 157 -10.00 0.80 21.63
N SER A 158 -10.41 0.91 22.88
CA SER A 158 -11.29 1.99 23.33
C SER A 158 -10.66 3.39 23.37
N ASN A 159 -9.35 3.49 23.20
CA ASN A 159 -8.58 4.72 23.29
C ASN A 159 -8.30 5.41 21.94
N GLY A 160 -8.91 4.93 20.84
CA GLY A 160 -8.69 5.48 19.49
C GLY A 160 -7.39 5.04 18.81
N MET A 161 -6.66 4.10 19.43
CA MET A 161 -5.52 3.41 18.82
C MET A 161 -5.92 1.96 18.58
N ASP A 162 -5.64 1.43 17.41
CA ASP A 162 -5.85 0.04 17.05
C ASP A 162 -4.50 -0.67 16.95
N ILE A 163 -4.51 -1.95 17.25
CA ILE A 163 -3.33 -2.82 17.10
C ILE A 163 -3.69 -3.99 16.20
N GLY A 164 -2.71 -4.50 15.45
CA GLY A 164 -3.03 -5.60 14.56
C GLY A 164 -1.85 -6.17 13.81
N LEU A 165 -2.15 -6.76 12.67
CA LEU A 165 -1.19 -7.38 11.77
C LEU A 165 -1.41 -6.84 10.35
N GLN A 166 -0.33 -6.70 9.62
CA GLN A 166 -0.35 -6.48 8.18
C GLN A 166 0.42 -7.59 7.48
N VAL A 167 -0.07 -7.96 6.30
CA VAL A 167 0.52 -8.98 5.44
C VAL A 167 0.51 -8.44 4.02
N PHE A 168 1.62 -8.59 3.33
CA PHE A 168 1.78 -8.28 1.91
C PHE A 168 2.41 -9.47 1.21
N GLY A 169 2.03 -9.71 -0.03
CA GLY A 169 2.65 -10.76 -0.80
C GLY A 169 2.52 -10.55 -2.29
N ASP A 170 3.45 -11.16 -3.01
CA ASP A 170 3.48 -11.28 -4.46
C ASP A 170 3.62 -12.77 -4.82
N LEU A 171 2.69 -13.26 -5.63
CA LEU A 171 2.60 -14.65 -6.04
C LEU A 171 3.22 -14.87 -7.43
N GLY A 172 3.64 -13.79 -8.11
CA GLY A 172 4.08 -13.79 -9.49
C GLY A 172 2.92 -13.80 -10.47
N LYS A 173 3.04 -14.47 -11.61
CA LYS A 173 1.99 -14.49 -12.64
C LYS A 173 0.63 -14.89 -12.09
N TRP A 174 -0.41 -14.14 -12.44
CA TRP A 174 -1.77 -14.32 -11.93
C TRP A 174 -2.37 -15.73 -12.16
N ASN A 175 -1.97 -16.41 -13.21
CA ASN A 175 -2.47 -17.74 -13.63
C ASN A 175 -1.45 -18.88 -13.51
N GLU A 176 -0.22 -18.56 -13.10
CA GLU A 176 0.88 -19.52 -12.93
C GLU A 176 1.80 -19.00 -11.82
N TRP A 177 1.42 -19.27 -10.57
CA TRP A 177 2.14 -18.74 -9.42
C TRP A 177 3.58 -19.25 -9.40
N ALA A 178 4.49 -18.38 -8.99
CA ALA A 178 5.88 -18.74 -8.78
C ALA A 178 6.02 -19.82 -7.69
N PRO A 179 7.10 -20.61 -7.70
CA PRO A 179 7.42 -21.49 -6.57
C PRO A 179 7.45 -20.71 -5.26
N HIS A 180 6.98 -21.31 -4.16
CA HIS A 180 6.84 -20.62 -2.88
C HIS A 180 8.10 -19.89 -2.38
N ASN A 181 9.27 -20.42 -2.66
CA ASN A 181 10.56 -19.78 -2.29
C ASN A 181 10.91 -18.54 -3.14
N GLU A 182 10.25 -18.35 -4.27
CA GLU A 182 10.38 -17.23 -5.20
C GLU A 182 9.24 -16.19 -5.03
N GLN A 183 8.17 -16.55 -4.31
CA GLN A 183 7.11 -15.61 -3.94
C GLN A 183 7.60 -14.67 -2.83
N GLU A 184 7.07 -13.45 -2.79
CA GLU A 184 7.30 -12.56 -1.67
C GLU A 184 6.15 -12.65 -0.65
N HIS A 185 6.51 -12.78 0.63
CA HIS A 185 5.54 -12.78 1.73
C HIS A 185 6.13 -12.05 2.93
N ARG A 186 5.45 -11.00 3.39
CA ARG A 186 5.81 -10.19 4.56
C ARG A 186 4.65 -10.19 5.54
N ILE A 187 4.95 -10.38 6.82
CA ILE A 187 3.95 -10.34 7.89
C ILE A 187 4.54 -9.69 9.14
N GLY A 188 3.74 -8.92 9.84
CA GLY A 188 4.18 -8.38 11.14
C GLY A 188 3.14 -7.52 11.83
N PRO A 189 3.45 -7.13 13.10
CA PRO A 189 2.59 -6.29 13.90
C PRO A 189 2.50 -4.87 13.31
N ALA A 190 1.32 -4.29 13.50
CA ALA A 190 1.02 -2.93 13.09
C ALA A 190 0.22 -2.21 14.18
N ILE A 191 0.38 -0.89 14.21
CA ILE A 191 -0.44 0.03 14.99
C ILE A 191 -1.12 1.00 14.06
N PHE A 192 -2.33 1.39 14.41
CA PHE A 192 -3.16 2.32 13.65
C PHE A 192 -3.78 3.32 14.61
N GLY A 193 -4.05 4.52 14.13
CA GLY A 193 -4.77 5.49 14.93
C GLY A 193 -5.24 6.68 14.14
N LYS A 194 -6.17 7.41 14.76
CA LYS A 194 -6.68 8.69 14.26
C LYS A 194 -6.74 9.68 15.42
N VAL A 195 -6.07 10.81 15.26
CA VAL A 195 -6.05 11.89 16.25
C VAL A 195 -6.72 13.11 15.63
N LYS A 196 -7.78 13.64 16.27
CA LYS A 196 -8.39 14.91 15.87
C LYS A 196 -7.44 16.05 16.18
N VAL A 197 -7.25 16.95 15.21
CA VAL A 197 -6.38 18.12 15.31
C VAL A 197 -7.20 19.35 14.97
N GLY A 198 -7.38 20.24 15.96
CA GLY A 198 -8.18 21.44 15.76
C GLY A 198 -9.69 21.22 15.80
N GLU A 199 -10.43 22.16 15.21
CA GLU A 199 -11.90 22.16 15.15
C GLU A 199 -12.36 21.61 13.78
N GLY A 200 -13.48 20.89 13.76
CA GLY A 200 -14.09 20.37 12.54
C GLY A 200 -13.61 18.97 12.12
N ARG A 201 -13.28 18.78 10.83
CA ARG A 201 -12.91 17.48 10.25
C ARG A 201 -11.41 17.17 10.36
N GLN A 202 -10.60 18.14 10.78
CA GLN A 202 -9.15 17.99 10.79
C GLN A 202 -8.70 16.83 11.68
N ALA A 203 -7.95 15.93 11.09
CA ALA A 203 -7.41 14.77 11.79
C ALA A 203 -6.09 14.30 11.17
N ILE A 204 -5.28 13.65 11.97
CA ILE A 204 -4.12 12.89 11.51
C ILE A 204 -4.45 11.42 11.69
N LYS A 205 -4.52 10.69 10.60
CA LYS A 205 -4.49 9.23 10.60
C LYS A 205 -3.03 8.81 10.52
N TYR A 206 -2.68 7.73 11.21
CA TYR A 206 -1.34 7.16 11.13
C TYR A 206 -1.39 5.65 11.21
N ASN A 207 -0.44 5.01 10.57
CA ASN A 207 -0.14 3.61 10.79
C ASN A 207 1.37 3.37 10.71
N ALA A 208 1.84 2.36 11.45
CA ALA A 208 3.20 1.90 11.37
C ALA A 208 3.23 0.38 11.54
N ALA A 209 4.13 -0.28 10.80
CA ALA A 209 4.31 -1.73 10.88
C ALA A 209 5.78 -2.11 10.82
N PHE A 210 6.09 -3.23 11.47
CA PHE A 210 7.37 -3.91 11.33
C PHE A 210 7.12 -5.33 10.82
N LEU A 211 7.59 -5.62 9.62
CA LEU A 211 7.28 -6.85 8.89
C LEU A 211 8.54 -7.71 8.74
N TRP A 212 8.37 -9.02 8.82
CA TRP A 212 9.40 -10.03 8.57
C TRP A 212 9.11 -10.76 7.27
N GLY A 213 10.13 -10.92 6.44
CA GLY A 213 10.07 -11.76 5.24
C GLY A 213 9.99 -13.24 5.59
N GLN A 214 9.09 -13.94 4.91
CA GLN A 214 8.82 -15.36 5.14
C GLN A 214 9.50 -16.29 4.13
N THR A 215 9.93 -15.77 2.98
CA THR A 215 10.50 -16.54 1.87
C THR A 215 11.88 -16.03 1.48
N ASN A 216 12.58 -16.73 0.61
CA ASN A 216 13.91 -16.32 0.17
C ASN A 216 13.89 -15.04 -0.67
N ALA A 217 12.88 -14.83 -1.48
CA ALA A 217 12.72 -13.63 -2.31
C ALA A 217 12.32 -12.37 -1.52
N THR A 218 11.94 -12.51 -0.24
CA THR A 218 11.45 -11.39 0.55
C THR A 218 12.56 -10.75 1.37
N PRO A 219 12.64 -9.41 1.48
CA PRO A 219 13.54 -8.73 2.39
C PRO A 219 13.42 -9.26 3.82
N GLN A 220 14.54 -9.29 4.55
CA GLN A 220 14.59 -9.84 5.91
C GLN A 220 13.65 -9.11 6.87
N HIS A 221 13.66 -7.77 6.79
CA HIS A 221 12.83 -6.88 7.61
C HIS A 221 12.38 -5.68 6.79
N THR A 222 11.15 -5.26 7.00
CA THR A 222 10.60 -4.02 6.47
C THR A 222 9.99 -3.21 7.62
N PHE A 223 10.39 -1.96 7.76
CA PHE A 223 9.70 -0.98 8.63
C PHE A 223 8.99 0.02 7.74
N ARG A 224 7.73 0.32 8.04
CA ARG A 224 6.94 1.29 7.30
C ARG A 224 6.12 2.18 8.22
N VAL A 225 5.89 3.41 7.79
CA VAL A 225 5.04 4.40 8.45
C VAL A 225 4.29 5.21 7.42
N GLN A 226 3.05 5.54 7.73
CA GLN A 226 2.19 6.44 6.96
C GLN A 226 1.55 7.44 7.91
N ALA A 227 1.41 8.68 7.46
CA ALA A 227 0.67 9.73 8.15
C ALA A 227 -0.15 10.52 7.14
N GLU A 228 -1.46 10.55 7.33
CA GLU A 228 -2.43 11.28 6.51
C GLU A 228 -2.96 12.46 7.33
N TYR A 229 -2.87 13.66 6.82
CA TYR A 229 -3.53 14.85 7.40
C TYR A 229 -4.76 15.20 6.59
N GLU A 230 -5.92 14.95 7.19
CA GLU A 230 -7.25 15.31 6.64
C GLU A 230 -7.64 16.73 7.04
N PHE A 231 -8.22 17.52 6.08
CA PHE A 231 -8.67 18.90 6.33
C PHE A 231 -9.83 19.35 5.44
#